data_bce782cea15770cd96a156a36ca69ac9
#
_entry.id   bce782cea15770cd96a156a36ca69ac9
#
_cell.length_a   1.000
_cell.length_b   1.000
_cell.length_c   1.000
_cell.angle_alpha   90.00
_cell.angle_beta   90.00
_cell.angle_gamma   90.00
#
_symmetry.space_group_name_H-M   'P 1'
#
loop_
_entity.id
_entity.type
_entity.pdbx_description
1 polymer ?
#
loop_
_entity_poly.entity_id
_entity_poly.type
_entity_poly.pdbx_seq_one_letter_code
_entity_poly.pdbx_strand_id
1 'polypeptide(L)'
;MKKLLLLAAAFTTLTLAAAEAGWLTDFAKAQAQAKAEKKLIFLDFTGSDWCPPCKSLHNTVLTSAEFIQFAKANLVLVEVDFPKTKKQSAELKAANAKLSEKFNIEGYPTVIVLDANGKEVFKEVGFGGTAAKDYVAKLAKLRK
;
A
#
# COMPACT_ATOMS: atom_id res chain seq x y z
N MET A 1 22.90 22.99 -55.97
CA MET A 1 22.15 23.44 -54.77
C MET A 1 21.61 22.20 -54.03
N LYS A 2 22.37 21.71 -53.03
CA LYS A 2 21.97 20.51 -52.26
C LYS A 2 21.19 20.97 -51.01
N LYS A 3 19.89 20.64 -50.99
CA LYS A 3 19.05 20.89 -49.81
C LYS A 3 19.28 19.82 -48.77
N LEU A 4 19.92 20.21 -47.68
CA LEU A 4 20.16 19.36 -46.51
C LEU A 4 18.87 19.35 -45.66
N LEU A 5 18.14 18.23 -45.65
CA LEU A 5 16.98 17.99 -44.77
C LEU A 5 17.52 17.54 -43.41
N LEU A 6 17.45 18.43 -42.42
CA LEU A 6 17.67 18.11 -41.02
C LEU A 6 16.42 17.41 -40.47
N LEU A 7 16.50 16.09 -40.25
CA LEU A 7 15.51 15.35 -39.45
C LEU A 7 15.79 15.67 -37.96
N ALA A 8 14.93 16.49 -37.38
CA ALA A 8 14.88 16.65 -35.92
C ALA A 8 14.18 15.44 -35.32
N ALA A 9 14.94 14.51 -34.75
CA ALA A 9 14.40 13.43 -33.94
C ALA A 9 13.94 14.02 -32.59
N ALA A 10 12.62 14.17 -32.42
CA ALA A 10 12.02 14.52 -31.13
C ALA A 10 12.14 13.31 -30.20
N PHE A 11 13.13 13.34 -29.32
CA PHE A 11 13.19 12.45 -28.15
C PHE A 11 12.10 12.87 -27.17
N THR A 12 10.94 12.22 -27.24
CA THR A 12 9.95 12.30 -26.17
C THR A 12 10.50 11.52 -24.97
N THR A 13 11.12 12.22 -24.05
CA THR A 13 11.42 11.68 -22.72
C THR A 13 10.12 11.44 -21.99
N LEU A 14 9.72 10.17 -21.95
CA LEU A 14 8.64 9.70 -21.09
C LEU A 14 9.15 9.83 -19.64
N THR A 15 8.87 10.96 -19.01
CA THR A 15 9.07 11.13 -17.57
C THR A 15 8.09 10.17 -16.89
N LEU A 16 8.60 9.03 -16.44
CA LEU A 16 7.91 8.18 -15.49
C LEU A 16 7.77 9.01 -14.21
N ALA A 17 6.64 9.69 -14.04
CA ALA A 17 6.30 10.32 -12.78
C ALA A 17 6.32 9.20 -11.73
N ALA A 18 7.32 9.21 -10.85
CA ALA A 18 7.33 8.38 -9.67
C ALA A 18 6.05 8.73 -8.89
N ALA A 19 5.06 7.84 -8.94
CA ALA A 19 3.84 8.02 -8.17
C ALA A 19 4.29 8.15 -6.71
N GLU A 20 3.95 9.27 -6.09
CA GLU A 20 4.13 9.42 -4.65
C GLU A 20 3.49 8.20 -4.00
N ALA A 21 4.16 7.61 -2.99
CA ALA A 21 3.66 6.43 -2.29
C ALA A 21 2.38 6.83 -1.53
N GLY A 22 1.27 6.92 -2.27
CA GLY A 22 -0.06 7.19 -1.75
C GLY A 22 -0.77 5.89 -1.39
N TRP A 23 -1.67 5.98 -0.42
CA TRP A 23 -2.56 4.89 -0.07
C TRP A 23 -3.66 4.74 -1.12
N LEU A 24 -3.83 3.52 -1.61
CA LEU A 24 -4.93 3.14 -2.50
C LEU A 24 -6.09 2.57 -1.68
N THR A 25 -7.29 2.66 -2.24
CA THR A 25 -8.48 1.97 -1.71
C THR A 25 -9.00 0.91 -2.68
N ASP A 26 -8.46 0.87 -3.89
CA ASP A 26 -8.79 -0.11 -4.93
C ASP A 26 -7.76 -1.23 -4.94
N PHE A 27 -8.17 -2.40 -4.46
CA PHE A 27 -7.30 -3.57 -4.38
C PHE A 27 -6.89 -4.12 -5.76
N ALA A 28 -7.78 -4.09 -6.75
CA ALA A 28 -7.46 -4.56 -8.10
C ALA A 28 -6.39 -3.68 -8.76
N LYS A 29 -6.50 -2.37 -8.58
CA LYS A 29 -5.48 -1.42 -9.02
C LYS A 29 -4.15 -1.65 -8.31
N ALA A 30 -4.19 -1.90 -7.01
CA ALA A 30 -2.97 -2.20 -6.23
C ALA A 30 -2.28 -3.48 -6.70
N GLN A 31 -3.03 -4.53 -7.01
CA GLN A 31 -2.48 -5.78 -7.56
C GLN A 31 -1.81 -5.57 -8.92
N ALA A 32 -2.45 -4.84 -9.81
CA ALA A 32 -1.88 -4.52 -11.12
C ALA A 32 -0.57 -3.71 -10.98
N GLN A 33 -0.57 -2.70 -10.11
CA GLN A 33 0.61 -1.88 -9.84
C GLN A 33 1.74 -2.70 -9.22
N ALA A 34 1.46 -3.51 -8.20
CA ALA A 34 2.46 -4.34 -7.53
C ALA A 34 3.11 -5.34 -8.49
N LYS A 35 2.32 -5.94 -9.39
CA LYS A 35 2.83 -6.84 -10.42
C LYS A 35 3.75 -6.13 -11.41
N ALA A 36 3.36 -4.94 -11.88
CA ALA A 36 4.14 -4.13 -12.81
C ALA A 36 5.45 -3.63 -12.18
N GLU A 37 5.42 -3.20 -10.92
CA GLU A 37 6.55 -2.64 -10.20
C GLU A 37 7.37 -3.68 -9.42
N LYS A 38 6.95 -4.94 -9.40
CA LYS A 38 7.56 -6.04 -8.61
C LYS A 38 7.67 -5.69 -7.12
N LYS A 39 6.63 -5.07 -6.59
CA LYS A 39 6.51 -4.68 -5.18
C LYS A 39 5.61 -5.62 -4.40
N LEU A 40 5.76 -5.62 -3.08
CA LEU A 40 4.80 -6.23 -2.17
C LEU A 40 3.55 -5.35 -2.06
N ILE A 41 2.41 -5.96 -1.71
CA ILE A 41 1.18 -5.24 -1.39
C ILE A 41 1.02 -5.24 0.12
N PHE A 42 0.91 -4.07 0.72
CA PHE A 42 0.66 -3.89 2.15
C PHE A 42 -0.80 -3.47 2.35
N LEU A 43 -1.59 -4.34 2.97
CA LEU A 43 -2.99 -4.10 3.29
C LEU A 43 -3.11 -3.73 4.77
N ASP A 44 -3.65 -2.56 5.06
CA ASP A 44 -4.00 -2.12 6.42
C ASP A 44 -5.51 -2.20 6.63
N PHE A 45 -5.97 -3.27 7.31
CA PHE A 45 -7.35 -3.39 7.75
C PHE A 45 -7.51 -2.63 9.06
N THR A 46 -8.24 -1.52 9.00
CA THR A 46 -8.26 -0.53 10.07
C THR A 46 -9.66 -0.03 10.43
N GLY A 47 -9.80 0.50 11.61
CA GLY A 47 -10.95 1.30 12.04
C GLY A 47 -10.47 2.72 12.35
N SER A 48 -10.21 3.51 11.31
CA SER A 48 -9.43 4.74 11.37
C SER A 48 -9.96 5.80 12.34
N ASP A 49 -11.27 5.85 12.57
CA ASP A 49 -11.89 6.87 13.42
C ASP A 49 -12.25 6.37 14.84
N TRP A 50 -12.19 5.07 15.12
CA TRP A 50 -12.64 4.51 16.39
C TRP A 50 -11.67 3.55 17.08
N CYS A 51 -10.69 2.97 16.36
CA CYS A 51 -9.84 1.89 16.86
C CYS A 51 -8.52 2.43 17.45
N PRO A 52 -8.31 2.43 18.79
CA PRO A 52 -7.10 2.98 19.39
C PRO A 52 -5.79 2.32 18.91
N PRO A 53 -5.65 0.99 18.85
CA PRO A 53 -4.42 0.38 18.34
C PRO A 53 -4.18 0.64 16.86
N CYS A 54 -5.24 0.85 16.04
CA CYS A 54 -5.09 1.28 14.65
C CYS A 54 -4.46 2.68 14.56
N LYS A 55 -4.95 3.60 15.38
CA LYS A 55 -4.39 4.97 15.47
C LYS A 55 -2.94 4.93 15.96
N SER A 56 -2.63 4.04 16.89
CA SER A 56 -1.25 3.85 17.36
C SER A 56 -0.34 3.34 16.25
N LEU A 57 -0.73 2.32 15.49
CA LEU A 57 0.02 1.83 14.32
C LEU A 57 0.24 2.96 13.31
N HIS A 58 -0.82 3.68 12.97
CA HIS A 58 -0.75 4.80 12.03
C HIS A 58 0.26 5.86 12.50
N ASN A 59 0.13 6.35 13.72
CA ASN A 59 0.94 7.44 14.24
C ASN A 59 2.39 7.04 14.55
N THR A 60 2.63 5.78 14.95
CA THR A 60 3.95 5.32 15.34
C THR A 60 4.75 4.81 14.15
N VAL A 61 4.09 4.10 13.21
CA VAL A 61 4.77 3.40 12.12
C VAL A 61 4.45 4.01 10.77
N LEU A 62 3.16 4.02 10.37
CA LEU A 62 2.78 4.27 8.98
C LEU A 62 3.06 5.71 8.51
N THR A 63 3.16 6.66 9.42
CA THR A 63 3.53 8.06 9.14
C THR A 63 5.00 8.37 9.44
N SER A 64 5.78 7.39 9.88
CA SER A 64 7.21 7.58 10.14
C SER A 64 8.02 7.73 8.86
N ALA A 65 9.11 8.48 8.93
CA ALA A 65 10.01 8.67 7.79
C ALA A 65 10.59 7.33 7.31
N GLU A 66 10.92 6.43 8.22
CA GLU A 66 11.46 5.10 7.95
C GLU A 66 10.47 4.26 7.15
N PHE A 67 9.20 4.22 7.56
CA PHE A 67 8.17 3.47 6.84
C PHE A 67 7.88 4.08 5.48
N ILE A 68 7.71 5.40 5.38
CA ILE A 68 7.43 6.11 4.13
C ILE A 68 8.54 5.87 3.10
N GLN A 69 9.80 5.98 3.52
CA GLN A 69 10.94 5.72 2.65
C GLN A 69 10.99 4.27 2.17
N PHE A 70 10.78 3.32 3.08
CA PHE A 70 10.73 1.90 2.73
C PHE A 70 9.57 1.59 1.79
N ALA A 71 8.39 2.12 2.08
CA ALA A 71 7.17 1.88 1.31
C ALA A 71 7.30 2.39 -0.14
N LYS A 72 7.84 3.59 -0.35
CA LYS A 72 8.09 4.13 -1.70
C LYS A 72 8.88 3.18 -2.59
N ALA A 73 9.89 2.52 -2.05
CA ALA A 73 10.74 1.62 -2.80
C ALA A 73 10.15 0.20 -2.94
N ASN A 74 9.34 -0.26 -2.00
CA ASN A 74 9.07 -1.69 -1.81
C ASN A 74 7.61 -2.09 -1.76
N LEU A 75 6.70 -1.17 -1.47
CA LEU A 75 5.31 -1.49 -1.19
C LEU A 75 4.35 -0.73 -2.11
N VAL A 76 3.23 -1.37 -2.41
CA VAL A 76 1.99 -0.72 -2.82
C VAL A 76 1.07 -0.76 -1.60
N LEU A 77 0.62 0.41 -1.14
CA LEU A 77 -0.14 0.56 0.09
C LEU A 77 -1.63 0.57 -0.19
N VAL A 78 -2.40 -0.21 0.55
CA VAL A 78 -3.87 -0.28 0.46
C VAL A 78 -4.48 -0.10 1.84
N GLU A 79 -5.32 0.93 1.97
CA GLU A 79 -6.15 1.13 3.16
C GLU A 79 -7.48 0.40 2.97
N VAL A 80 -7.81 -0.47 3.91
CA VAL A 80 -9.09 -1.18 3.99
C VAL A 80 -9.78 -0.75 5.27
N ASP A 81 -10.42 0.43 5.21
CA ASP A 81 -11.01 1.10 6.38
C ASP A 81 -12.45 0.68 6.63
N PHE A 82 -12.79 0.52 7.91
CA PHE A 82 -14.13 0.23 8.44
C PHE A 82 -14.54 1.33 9.42
N PRO A 83 -14.81 2.55 8.92
CA PRO A 83 -15.13 3.68 9.77
C PRO A 83 -16.52 3.56 10.39
N LYS A 84 -16.70 4.21 11.57
CA LYS A 84 -18.01 4.32 12.25
C LYS A 84 -18.68 5.67 11.97
N THR A 85 -17.90 6.73 11.87
CA THR A 85 -18.40 8.11 11.73
C THR A 85 -18.08 8.72 10.37
N LYS A 86 -16.94 8.39 9.77
CA LYS A 86 -16.58 8.85 8.42
C LYS A 86 -17.52 8.25 7.38
N LYS A 87 -17.96 9.08 6.46
CA LYS A 87 -18.73 8.62 5.29
C LYS A 87 -17.83 7.80 4.35
N GLN A 88 -18.42 6.74 3.82
CA GLN A 88 -17.78 5.85 2.83
C GLN A 88 -18.83 5.47 1.80
N SER A 89 -18.44 5.38 0.51
CA SER A 89 -19.37 4.95 -0.53
C SER A 89 -19.84 3.52 -0.33
N ALA A 90 -21.03 3.19 -0.82
CA ALA A 90 -21.56 1.83 -0.72
C ALA A 90 -20.67 0.81 -1.44
N GLU A 91 -20.09 1.21 -2.57
CA GLU A 91 -19.17 0.39 -3.38
C GLU A 91 -17.89 0.06 -2.60
N LEU A 92 -17.27 1.07 -1.98
CA LEU A 92 -16.06 0.89 -1.20
C LEU A 92 -16.33 0.03 0.05
N LYS A 93 -17.44 0.29 0.74
CA LYS A 93 -17.87 -0.52 1.89
C LYS A 93 -18.04 -1.98 1.53
N ALA A 94 -18.70 -2.27 0.40
CA ALA A 94 -18.89 -3.63 -0.10
C ALA A 94 -17.55 -4.28 -0.52
N ALA A 95 -16.67 -3.53 -1.17
CA ALA A 95 -15.34 -4.01 -1.57
C ALA A 95 -14.48 -4.36 -0.34
N ASN A 96 -14.47 -3.50 0.67
CA ASN A 96 -13.75 -3.73 1.93
C ASN A 96 -14.30 -4.95 2.70
N ALA A 97 -15.63 -5.13 2.72
CA ALA A 97 -16.25 -6.30 3.34
C ALA A 97 -15.80 -7.61 2.67
N LYS A 98 -15.75 -7.65 1.33
CA LYS A 98 -15.26 -8.82 0.57
C LYS A 98 -13.78 -9.11 0.87
N LEU A 99 -12.94 -8.08 1.01
CA LEU A 99 -11.55 -8.27 1.39
C LEU A 99 -11.41 -8.81 2.82
N SER A 100 -12.21 -8.29 3.74
CA SER A 100 -12.24 -8.78 5.12
C SER A 100 -12.61 -10.27 5.20
N GLU A 101 -13.61 -10.68 4.44
CA GLU A 101 -14.01 -12.09 4.33
C GLU A 101 -12.90 -12.94 3.69
N LYS A 102 -12.35 -12.48 2.54
CA LYS A 102 -11.29 -13.18 1.81
C LYS A 102 -10.08 -13.49 2.67
N PHE A 103 -9.67 -12.54 3.54
CA PHE A 103 -8.48 -12.66 4.38
C PHE A 103 -8.79 -13.08 5.82
N ASN A 104 -10.04 -13.45 6.12
CA ASN A 104 -10.48 -13.88 7.47
C ASN A 104 -10.05 -12.87 8.54
N ILE A 105 -10.50 -11.62 8.41
CA ILE A 105 -10.17 -10.55 9.35
C ILE A 105 -11.08 -10.64 10.57
N GLU A 106 -10.49 -10.89 11.74
CA GLU A 106 -11.20 -11.07 13.01
C GLU A 106 -11.01 -9.91 13.99
N GLY A 107 -10.10 -8.98 13.70
CA GLY A 107 -9.79 -7.84 14.57
C GLY A 107 -9.01 -6.75 13.86
N TYR A 108 -8.85 -5.62 14.56
CA TYR A 108 -8.18 -4.42 14.03
C TYR A 108 -7.13 -3.88 14.99
N PRO A 109 -6.01 -3.33 14.47
CA PRO A 109 -5.62 -3.43 13.07
C PRO A 109 -5.26 -4.87 12.69
N THR A 110 -5.43 -5.22 11.42
CA THR A 110 -4.78 -6.40 10.85
C THR A 110 -3.98 -5.95 9.64
N VAL A 111 -2.70 -6.23 9.64
CA VAL A 111 -1.82 -6.00 8.50
C VAL A 111 -1.61 -7.31 7.76
N ILE A 112 -1.82 -7.28 6.45
CA ILE A 112 -1.48 -8.39 5.55
C ILE A 112 -0.51 -7.88 4.50
N VAL A 113 0.54 -8.66 4.24
CA VAL A 113 1.44 -8.40 3.12
C VAL A 113 1.32 -9.54 2.12
N LEU A 114 1.13 -9.16 0.85
CA LEU A 114 1.10 -10.09 -0.27
C LEU A 114 2.34 -9.88 -1.14
N ASP A 115 2.79 -10.95 -1.78
CA ASP A 115 3.75 -10.83 -2.87
C ASP A 115 3.10 -10.24 -4.15
N ALA A 116 3.90 -9.99 -5.17
CA ALA A 116 3.44 -9.43 -6.45
C ALA A 116 2.45 -10.35 -7.20
N ASN A 117 2.34 -11.61 -6.82
CA ASN A 117 1.38 -12.59 -7.37
C ASN A 117 0.11 -12.70 -6.53
N GLY A 118 0.02 -11.95 -5.42
CA GLY A 118 -1.14 -11.94 -4.54
C GLY A 118 -1.15 -13.04 -3.47
N LYS A 119 -0.02 -13.73 -3.26
CA LYS A 119 0.14 -14.72 -2.19
C LYS A 119 0.42 -14.02 -0.87
N GLU A 120 -0.28 -14.38 0.19
CA GLU A 120 -0.01 -13.91 1.55
C GLU A 120 1.37 -14.40 2.02
N VAL A 121 2.22 -13.46 2.40
CA VAL A 121 3.58 -13.71 2.94
C VAL A 121 3.73 -13.24 4.38
N PHE A 122 2.77 -12.47 4.89
CA PHE A 122 2.75 -11.98 6.27
C PHE A 122 1.33 -11.62 6.71
N LYS A 123 1.01 -11.93 7.96
CA LYS A 123 -0.21 -11.49 8.65
C LYS A 123 0.11 -11.16 10.10
N GLU A 124 -0.31 -10.00 10.56
CA GLU A 124 -0.21 -9.57 11.96
C GLU A 124 -1.52 -8.98 12.42
N VAL A 125 -2.06 -9.50 13.51
CA VAL A 125 -3.31 -9.02 14.13
C VAL A 125 -2.98 -8.23 15.38
N GLY A 126 -3.53 -7.03 15.46
CA GLY A 126 -3.23 -6.09 16.55
C GLY A 126 -1.93 -5.32 16.33
N PHE A 127 -1.64 -4.40 17.26
CA PHE A 127 -0.40 -3.64 17.28
C PHE A 127 0.07 -3.44 18.72
N GLY A 128 1.23 -3.97 19.05
CA GLY A 128 1.83 -3.96 20.39
C GLY A 128 2.78 -2.80 20.66
N GLY A 129 2.81 -1.75 19.82
CA GLY A 129 3.68 -0.59 20.02
C GLY A 129 5.12 -0.78 19.50
N THR A 130 5.33 -1.68 18.54
CA THR A 130 6.64 -1.88 17.89
C THR A 130 7.13 -0.57 17.27
N ALA A 131 8.39 -0.21 17.50
CA ALA A 131 9.00 0.99 16.93
C ALA A 131 9.07 0.88 15.39
N ALA A 132 8.95 2.03 14.71
CA ALA A 132 8.93 2.08 13.23
C ALA A 132 10.12 1.38 12.58
N LYS A 133 11.32 1.59 13.09
CA LYS A 133 12.55 0.95 12.60
C LYS A 133 12.47 -0.58 12.65
N ASP A 134 11.98 -1.12 13.75
CA ASP A 134 11.88 -2.58 13.95
C ASP A 134 10.75 -3.17 13.10
N TYR A 135 9.66 -2.42 12.94
CA TYR A 135 8.56 -2.80 12.07
C TYR A 135 9.01 -2.87 10.60
N VAL A 136 9.73 -1.86 10.12
CA VAL A 136 10.32 -1.84 8.77
C VAL A 136 11.33 -2.97 8.59
N ALA A 137 12.18 -3.26 9.58
CA ALA A 137 13.12 -4.38 9.52
C ALA A 137 12.40 -5.74 9.39
N LYS A 138 11.24 -5.90 10.04
CA LYS A 138 10.37 -7.08 9.89
C LYS A 138 9.86 -7.20 8.45
N LEU A 139 9.34 -6.11 7.87
CA LEU A 139 8.85 -6.09 6.49
C LEU A 139 9.96 -6.32 5.46
N ALA A 140 11.15 -5.79 5.69
CA ALA A 140 12.29 -5.95 4.78
C ALA A 140 12.70 -7.41 4.58
N LYS A 141 12.51 -8.27 5.60
CA LYS A 141 12.78 -9.72 5.52
C LYS A 141 11.83 -10.47 4.59
N LEU A 142 10.69 -9.88 4.24
CA LEU A 142 9.70 -10.49 3.33
C LEU A 142 10.13 -10.37 1.85
N ARG A 143 11.10 -9.53 1.56
CA ARG A 143 11.66 -9.36 0.22
C ARG A 143 12.72 -10.44 -0.03
N LYS A 144 12.39 -11.39 -0.87
CA LYS A 144 13.30 -12.44 -1.34
C LYS A 144 13.66 -12.19 -2.79
#